data_50168fca76f9bc42883eeef5c83effaa
#
_entry.id   50168fca76f9bc42883eeef5c83effaa
#
_cell.length_a   1.000
_cell.length_b   1.000
_cell.length_c   1.000
_cell.angle_alpha   90.00
_cell.angle_beta   90.00
_cell.angle_gamma   90.00
#
_symmetry.space_group_name_H-M   'P 1'
#
loop_
_entity.id
_entity.type
_entity.pdbx_description
1 polymer ?
#
loop_
_entity_poly.entity_id
_entity_poly.type
_entity_poly.pdbx_seq_one_letter_code
_entity_poly.pdbx_strand_id
1 'polypeptide(L)'
;MYDCGSSNLQSDAFAPAVLYAVYAIAACVEPTDSNTSAAIKDKTPPAAVFFEAALLALQKKQSDQPHLSAVFHPLNFISPSIESCQTLAILALQQHGLGEASNAAMLCNTAAGMAIELRLNEARPFDADYITTQIASRLWWNLYVLDKVLACGLGRPFVLHSEDITARYPSEAESDEFQLLQFRRASDGEVVTVKSHCISGFNLTIGICFILEEVLRATCSVTSKQRICKDFEAAEALRMSLWGRLQSCNDEMSRSAVGLRTNGQFRPVVPPVAIMNSMVGHNPPDD
;
A
#
# COMPACT_ATOMS: atom_id res chain seq x y z
N MET A 1 -46.54 -12.83 -17.88
CA MET A 1 -46.53 -12.99 -16.41
C MET A 1 -45.17 -13.58 -16.09
N TYR A 2 -44.14 -12.71 -15.97
CA TYR A 2 -42.78 -13.14 -15.62
C TYR A 2 -42.59 -12.91 -14.13
N ASP A 3 -42.44 -13.99 -13.42
CA ASP A 3 -42.22 -14.04 -11.98
C ASP A 3 -40.74 -13.59 -11.75
N CYS A 4 -40.58 -12.42 -11.19
CA CYS A 4 -39.27 -11.88 -10.86
C CYS A 4 -38.88 -12.44 -9.50
N GLY A 5 -38.22 -13.61 -9.53
CA GLY A 5 -37.64 -14.21 -8.33
C GLY A 5 -36.72 -13.20 -7.63
N SER A 6 -37.13 -12.79 -6.44
CA SER A 6 -36.31 -12.01 -5.51
C SER A 6 -35.06 -12.82 -5.13
N SER A 7 -33.98 -12.64 -5.90
CA SER A 7 -32.66 -13.05 -5.48
C SER A 7 -32.29 -12.20 -4.26
N ASN A 8 -32.19 -12.84 -3.10
CA ASN A 8 -31.54 -12.30 -1.90
C ASN A 8 -30.12 -11.88 -2.28
N LEU A 9 -29.95 -10.62 -2.63
CA LEU A 9 -28.68 -9.91 -2.54
C LEU A 9 -28.38 -9.82 -1.04
N GLN A 10 -27.76 -10.87 -0.48
CA GLN A 10 -26.94 -10.69 0.70
C GLN A 10 -25.88 -9.67 0.31
N SER A 11 -26.09 -8.44 0.77
CA SER A 11 -25.07 -7.42 0.69
C SER A 11 -23.82 -7.96 1.39
N ASP A 12 -22.77 -8.22 0.64
CA ASP A 12 -21.42 -8.38 1.17
C ASP A 12 -21.04 -7.04 1.80
N ALA A 13 -21.57 -6.80 3.00
CA ALA A 13 -21.26 -5.63 3.78
C ALA A 13 -19.77 -5.75 4.15
N PHE A 14 -18.98 -4.77 3.75
CA PHE A 14 -17.58 -4.65 4.20
C PHE A 14 -17.51 -4.83 5.71
N ALA A 15 -16.51 -5.58 6.17
CA ALA A 15 -16.26 -5.73 7.59
C ALA A 15 -16.17 -4.34 8.26
N PRO A 16 -16.87 -4.10 9.38
CA PRO A 16 -16.98 -2.77 9.97
C PRO A 16 -15.64 -2.08 10.23
N ALA A 17 -14.62 -2.85 10.65
CA ALA A 17 -13.30 -2.32 10.92
C ALA A 17 -12.63 -1.76 9.66
N VAL A 18 -12.72 -2.48 8.53
CA VAL A 18 -12.19 -2.03 7.23
C VAL A 18 -12.92 -0.77 6.77
N LEU A 19 -14.25 -0.73 6.92
CA LEU A 19 -15.05 0.43 6.52
C LEU A 19 -14.66 1.69 7.34
N TYR A 20 -14.50 1.57 8.65
CA TYR A 20 -14.03 2.68 9.48
C TYR A 20 -12.61 3.11 9.12
N ALA A 21 -11.71 2.19 8.77
CA ALA A 21 -10.36 2.54 8.32
C ALA A 21 -10.40 3.33 6.99
N VAL A 22 -11.27 2.95 6.05
CA VAL A 22 -11.49 3.70 4.81
C VAL A 22 -12.04 5.10 5.11
N TYR A 23 -13.00 5.24 6.02
CA TYR A 23 -13.50 6.56 6.44
C TYR A 23 -12.42 7.39 7.13
N ALA A 24 -11.54 6.77 7.92
CA ALA A 24 -10.44 7.45 8.58
C ALA A 24 -9.47 8.10 7.57
N ILE A 25 -9.13 7.40 6.48
CA ILE A 25 -8.25 7.97 5.44
C ILE A 25 -8.98 8.99 4.57
N ALA A 26 -10.25 8.73 4.22
CA ALA A 26 -11.07 9.65 3.43
C ALA A 26 -11.29 10.98 4.14
N ALA A 27 -11.46 10.97 5.46
CA ALA A 27 -11.64 12.17 6.28
C ALA A 27 -10.38 13.04 6.42
N CYS A 28 -9.21 12.55 5.97
CA CYS A 28 -7.98 13.34 5.88
C CYS A 28 -7.93 14.21 4.62
N VAL A 29 -8.79 13.95 3.63
CA VAL A 29 -8.87 14.77 2.42
C VAL A 29 -9.74 15.98 2.71
N GLU A 30 -9.13 17.16 2.88
CA GLU A 30 -9.89 18.41 3.05
C GLU A 30 -10.72 18.72 1.81
N PRO A 31 -12.01 19.10 1.97
CA PRO A 31 -12.78 19.63 0.86
C PRO A 31 -12.12 20.92 0.39
N THR A 32 -11.91 21.06 -0.91
CA THR A 32 -11.27 22.24 -1.53
C THR A 32 -12.12 23.51 -1.44
N ASP A 33 -13.33 23.42 -0.88
CA ASP A 33 -14.26 24.54 -0.73
C ASP A 33 -13.95 25.36 0.53
N SER A 34 -13.31 26.50 0.31
CA SER A 34 -12.85 27.48 1.32
C SER A 34 -13.95 28.09 2.20
N ASN A 35 -15.22 27.82 1.96
CA ASN A 35 -16.34 28.43 2.70
C ASN A 35 -16.86 27.63 3.90
N THR A 36 -16.41 26.40 4.09
CA THR A 36 -16.87 25.53 5.19
C THR A 36 -15.89 25.46 6.38
N SER A 37 -14.70 26.04 6.24
CA SER A 37 -13.60 25.93 7.22
C SER A 37 -13.82 26.63 8.57
N ALA A 38 -14.78 27.54 8.69
CA ALA A 38 -14.91 28.36 9.91
C ALA A 38 -15.70 27.68 11.04
N ALA A 39 -16.55 26.69 10.73
CA ALA A 39 -17.50 26.11 11.70
C ALA A 39 -17.03 24.80 12.35
N ILE A 40 -15.92 24.19 11.89
CA ILE A 40 -15.51 22.83 12.31
C ILE A 40 -14.31 22.84 13.28
N LYS A 41 -13.75 23.99 13.62
CA LYS A 41 -12.50 24.09 14.40
C LYS A 41 -12.55 23.59 15.86
N ASP A 42 -13.69 23.16 16.37
CA ASP A 42 -13.84 22.82 17.79
C ASP A 42 -14.26 21.37 18.08
N LYS A 43 -14.16 20.47 17.09
CA LYS A 43 -14.45 19.03 17.30
C LYS A 43 -13.25 18.19 16.89
N THR A 44 -13.02 17.11 17.64
CA THR A 44 -12.06 16.05 17.31
C THR A 44 -12.12 15.76 15.81
N PRO A 45 -10.98 15.78 15.09
CA PRO A 45 -11.00 15.54 13.66
C PRO A 45 -11.74 14.24 13.34
N PRO A 46 -12.66 14.22 12.36
CA PRO A 46 -13.43 13.02 12.03
C PRO A 46 -12.53 11.81 11.73
N ALA A 47 -11.35 12.05 11.17
CA ALA A 47 -10.34 11.05 10.90
C ALA A 47 -9.89 10.29 12.18
N ALA A 48 -9.70 10.98 13.30
CA ALA A 48 -9.30 10.35 14.57
C ALA A 48 -10.43 9.49 15.15
N VAL A 49 -11.68 9.96 15.06
CA VAL A 49 -12.85 9.20 15.52
C VAL A 49 -13.01 7.88 14.73
N PHE A 50 -12.85 7.94 13.42
CA PHE A 50 -12.92 6.73 12.58
C PHE A 50 -11.72 5.80 12.81
N PHE A 51 -10.53 6.34 13.07
CA PHE A 51 -9.36 5.56 13.42
C PHE A 51 -9.59 4.72 14.69
N GLU A 52 -10.07 5.38 15.76
CA GLU A 52 -10.41 4.70 17.01
C GLU A 52 -11.54 3.68 16.83
N ALA A 53 -12.59 4.04 16.07
CA ALA A 53 -13.69 3.12 15.77
C ALA A 53 -13.23 1.86 15.02
N ALA A 54 -12.26 1.97 14.10
CA ALA A 54 -11.68 0.84 13.40
C ALA A 54 -10.96 -0.10 14.37
N LEU A 55 -10.13 0.43 15.25
CA LEU A 55 -9.41 -0.38 16.26
C LEU A 55 -10.37 -1.03 17.26
N LEU A 56 -11.38 -0.31 17.72
CA LEU A 56 -12.41 -0.86 18.62
C LEU A 56 -13.22 -1.98 17.95
N ALA A 57 -13.54 -1.84 16.66
CA ALA A 57 -14.25 -2.89 15.91
C ALA A 57 -13.44 -4.19 15.81
N LEU A 58 -12.10 -4.10 15.62
CA LEU A 58 -11.21 -5.25 15.64
C LEU A 58 -11.17 -5.92 17.03
N GLN A 59 -11.12 -5.13 18.09
CA GLN A 59 -11.10 -5.64 19.47
C GLN A 59 -12.42 -6.32 19.86
N LYS A 60 -13.56 -5.72 19.47
CA LYS A 60 -14.88 -6.26 19.78
C LYS A 60 -15.12 -7.63 19.16
N LYS A 61 -14.70 -7.85 17.91
CA LYS A 61 -14.83 -9.15 17.24
C LYS A 61 -14.09 -10.26 17.98
N GLN A 62 -13.03 -9.94 18.71
CA GLN A 62 -12.26 -10.90 19.50
C GLN A 62 -12.97 -11.26 20.81
N SER A 63 -13.68 -10.32 21.46
CA SER A 63 -14.39 -10.57 22.72
C SER A 63 -15.62 -11.48 22.57
N ASP A 64 -16.15 -11.60 21.36
CA ASP A 64 -17.28 -12.51 21.06
C ASP A 64 -16.86 -13.99 20.92
N GLN A 65 -15.55 -14.30 21.00
CA GLN A 65 -15.04 -15.69 21.05
C GLN A 65 -14.82 -16.12 22.50
N PRO A 66 -15.70 -16.97 23.09
CA PRO A 66 -15.75 -17.19 24.54
C PRO A 66 -14.61 -18.02 25.14
N HIS A 67 -13.68 -18.56 24.36
CA HIS A 67 -12.75 -19.58 24.85
C HIS A 67 -11.37 -19.11 25.29
N LEU A 68 -10.97 -17.87 25.05
CA LEU A 68 -9.63 -17.37 25.38
C LEU A 68 -9.59 -16.12 26.27
N SER A 69 -10.74 -15.48 26.53
CA SER A 69 -10.77 -14.14 27.10
C SER A 69 -10.66 -14.07 28.64
N ALA A 70 -10.80 -15.18 29.36
CA ALA A 70 -11.00 -15.09 30.82
C ALA A 70 -9.73 -15.16 31.67
N VAL A 71 -8.59 -15.64 31.17
CA VAL A 71 -7.47 -16.03 32.05
C VAL A 71 -6.15 -15.28 31.82
N PHE A 72 -5.91 -14.66 30.65
CA PHE A 72 -4.54 -14.21 30.33
C PHE A 72 -4.35 -12.80 29.74
N HIS A 73 -5.30 -11.86 29.76
CA HIS A 73 -5.10 -10.62 28.99
C HIS A 73 -5.10 -9.30 29.76
N PRO A 74 -3.90 -8.76 30.07
CA PRO A 74 -3.71 -7.32 30.10
C PRO A 74 -3.46 -6.69 28.70
N LEU A 75 -3.24 -7.51 27.65
CA LEU A 75 -2.98 -7.05 26.28
C LEU A 75 -4.02 -7.66 25.34
N ASN A 76 -4.99 -6.85 24.90
CA ASN A 76 -5.96 -7.24 23.86
C ASN A 76 -5.22 -7.33 22.51
N PHE A 77 -4.65 -8.49 22.19
CA PHE A 77 -4.07 -8.74 20.88
C PHE A 77 -5.18 -8.89 19.84
N ILE A 78 -5.03 -8.20 18.71
CA ILE A 78 -5.90 -8.38 17.55
C ILE A 78 -5.57 -9.73 16.91
N SER A 79 -6.60 -10.58 16.68
CA SER A 79 -6.40 -11.89 16.04
C SER A 79 -5.99 -11.75 14.58
N PRO A 80 -5.03 -12.58 14.09
CA PRO A 80 -4.68 -12.61 12.68
C PRO A 80 -5.88 -12.97 11.81
N SER A 81 -6.24 -12.08 10.91
CA SER A 81 -7.29 -12.29 9.89
C SER A 81 -7.04 -11.36 8.69
N ILE A 82 -7.62 -11.68 7.55
CA ILE A 82 -7.57 -10.82 6.35
C ILE A 82 -8.08 -9.43 6.70
N GLU A 83 -9.22 -9.35 7.41
CA GLU A 83 -9.82 -8.10 7.86
C GLU A 83 -8.89 -7.27 8.75
N SER A 84 -8.23 -7.92 9.72
CA SER A 84 -7.27 -7.24 10.61
C SER A 84 -6.09 -6.69 9.83
N CYS A 85 -5.53 -7.48 8.91
CA CYS A 85 -4.42 -7.04 8.06
C CYS A 85 -4.83 -5.87 7.16
N GLN A 86 -6.00 -5.93 6.52
CA GLN A 86 -6.53 -4.84 5.68
C GLN A 86 -6.73 -3.57 6.50
N THR A 87 -7.39 -3.67 7.64
CA THR A 87 -7.64 -2.52 8.53
C THR A 87 -6.34 -1.86 8.94
N LEU A 88 -5.39 -2.64 9.47
CA LEU A 88 -4.11 -2.10 9.94
C LEU A 88 -3.27 -1.51 8.79
N ALA A 89 -3.31 -2.11 7.58
CA ALA A 89 -2.62 -1.57 6.42
C ALA A 89 -3.20 -0.20 6.00
N ILE A 90 -4.52 -0.05 5.98
CA ILE A 90 -5.19 1.21 5.64
C ILE A 90 -4.90 2.28 6.71
N LEU A 91 -4.96 1.91 8.00
CA LEU A 91 -4.61 2.83 9.09
C LEU A 91 -3.12 3.21 9.06
N ALA A 92 -2.23 2.31 8.66
CA ALA A 92 -0.81 2.63 8.45
C ALA A 92 -0.62 3.67 7.34
N LEU A 93 -1.34 3.54 6.22
CA LEU A 93 -1.34 4.54 5.14
C LEU A 93 -1.84 5.89 5.62
N GLN A 94 -2.92 5.92 6.42
CA GLN A 94 -3.44 7.15 7.01
C GLN A 94 -2.39 7.82 7.91
N GLN A 95 -1.76 7.08 8.82
CA GLN A 95 -0.74 7.61 9.72
C GLN A 95 0.48 8.12 8.95
N HIS A 96 0.88 7.41 7.88
CA HIS A 96 1.94 7.87 7.00
C HIS A 96 1.59 9.20 6.32
N GLY A 97 0.36 9.33 5.82
CA GLY A 97 -0.14 10.58 5.21
C GLY A 97 -0.20 11.76 6.17
N LEU A 98 -0.41 11.51 7.47
CA LEU A 98 -0.38 12.51 8.54
C LEU A 98 1.04 12.87 9.02
N GLY A 99 2.08 12.22 8.49
CA GLY A 99 3.47 12.42 8.91
C GLY A 99 3.87 11.57 10.14
N GLU A 100 2.97 10.77 10.68
CA GLU A 100 3.19 9.89 11.84
C GLU A 100 3.87 8.58 11.42
N ALA A 101 5.05 8.69 10.80
CA ALA A 101 5.74 7.58 10.17
C ALA A 101 6.07 6.41 11.13
N SER A 102 6.37 6.71 12.41
CA SER A 102 6.64 5.67 13.41
C SER A 102 5.39 4.86 13.75
N ASN A 103 4.24 5.52 13.90
CA ASN A 103 2.95 4.86 14.13
C ASN A 103 2.55 4.02 12.92
N ALA A 104 2.70 4.59 11.72
CA ALA A 104 2.47 3.90 10.46
C ALA A 104 3.26 2.60 10.37
N ALA A 105 4.53 2.65 10.71
CA ALA A 105 5.39 1.48 10.66
C ALA A 105 5.04 0.43 11.74
N MET A 106 4.62 0.83 12.93
CA MET A 106 4.14 -0.12 13.95
C MET A 106 2.89 -0.87 13.47
N LEU A 107 1.92 -0.15 12.89
CA LEU A 107 0.71 -0.75 12.32
C LEU A 107 1.04 -1.69 11.14
N CYS A 108 1.92 -1.25 10.24
CA CYS A 108 2.38 -2.06 9.11
C CYS A 108 3.10 -3.33 9.58
N ASN A 109 4.01 -3.25 10.54
CA ASN A 109 4.73 -4.40 11.07
C ASN A 109 3.81 -5.40 11.76
N THR A 110 2.78 -4.90 12.46
CA THR A 110 1.75 -5.76 13.06
C THR A 110 0.95 -6.49 11.98
N ALA A 111 0.51 -5.78 10.96
CA ALA A 111 -0.19 -6.38 9.82
C ALA A 111 0.70 -7.39 9.07
N ALA A 112 1.98 -7.07 8.88
CA ALA A 112 2.96 -7.95 8.25
C ALA A 112 3.15 -9.26 9.03
N GLY A 113 3.28 -9.19 10.37
CA GLY A 113 3.34 -10.38 11.22
C GLY A 113 2.10 -11.27 11.12
N MET A 114 0.90 -10.65 11.11
CA MET A 114 -0.35 -11.37 10.90
C MET A 114 -0.44 -12.00 9.50
N ALA A 115 0.02 -11.29 8.47
CA ALA A 115 0.01 -11.78 7.09
C ALA A 115 0.93 -13.01 6.92
N ILE A 116 2.08 -13.04 7.60
CA ILE A 116 2.97 -14.21 7.64
C ILE A 116 2.29 -15.38 8.36
N GLU A 117 1.64 -15.14 9.50
CA GLU A 117 0.88 -16.15 10.23
C GLU A 117 -0.23 -16.78 9.37
N LEU A 118 -0.89 -15.96 8.55
CA LEU A 118 -1.90 -16.39 7.58
C LEU A 118 -1.30 -17.00 6.30
N ARG A 119 0.02 -17.08 6.20
CA ARG A 119 0.77 -17.57 5.03
C ARG A 119 0.38 -16.86 3.72
N LEU A 120 0.18 -15.52 3.78
CA LEU A 120 -0.13 -14.76 2.57
C LEU A 120 1.07 -14.59 1.64
N ASN A 121 2.28 -14.80 2.15
CA ASN A 121 3.53 -14.82 1.38
C ASN A 121 3.70 -16.07 0.51
N GLU A 122 2.87 -17.09 0.72
CA GLU A 122 2.99 -18.36 0.01
C GLU A 122 2.04 -18.44 -1.19
N ALA A 123 2.48 -19.13 -2.24
CA ALA A 123 1.63 -19.43 -3.37
C ALA A 123 0.44 -20.30 -2.94
N ARG A 124 -0.77 -19.84 -3.27
CA ARG A 124 -1.99 -20.63 -3.02
C ARG A 124 -2.06 -21.84 -3.93
N PRO A 125 -2.66 -22.95 -3.46
CA PRO A 125 -2.92 -24.11 -4.30
C PRO A 125 -3.69 -23.75 -5.58
N PHE A 126 -3.53 -24.53 -6.62
CA PHE A 126 -4.14 -24.25 -7.93
C PHE A 126 -5.67 -24.36 -7.93
N ASP A 127 -6.23 -25.15 -7.01
CA ASP A 127 -7.66 -25.36 -6.77
C ASP A 127 -8.28 -24.37 -5.78
N ALA A 128 -7.48 -23.45 -5.25
CA ALA A 128 -8.00 -22.41 -4.36
C ALA A 128 -8.94 -21.45 -5.10
N ASP A 129 -9.96 -20.96 -4.38
CA ASP A 129 -10.89 -19.96 -4.89
C ASP A 129 -10.14 -18.73 -5.43
N TYR A 130 -10.49 -18.34 -6.66
CA TYR A 130 -9.83 -17.25 -7.37
C TYR A 130 -9.94 -15.92 -6.61
N ILE A 131 -11.13 -15.56 -6.12
CA ILE A 131 -11.37 -14.30 -5.42
C ILE A 131 -10.52 -14.23 -4.15
N THR A 132 -10.55 -15.27 -3.34
CA THR A 132 -9.76 -15.36 -2.11
C THR A 132 -8.28 -15.28 -2.40
N THR A 133 -7.82 -15.91 -3.49
CA THR A 133 -6.43 -15.86 -3.93
C THR A 133 -6.01 -14.44 -4.33
N GLN A 134 -6.86 -13.72 -5.08
CA GLN A 134 -6.58 -12.33 -5.46
C GLN A 134 -6.58 -11.38 -4.27
N ILE A 135 -7.52 -11.53 -3.32
CA ILE A 135 -7.54 -10.73 -2.08
C ILE A 135 -6.25 -10.96 -1.28
N ALA A 136 -5.84 -12.21 -1.10
CA ALA A 136 -4.62 -12.55 -0.38
C ALA A 136 -3.37 -11.99 -1.06
N SER A 137 -3.27 -12.15 -2.38
CA SER A 137 -2.15 -11.63 -3.18
C SER A 137 -2.07 -10.10 -3.13
N ARG A 138 -3.18 -9.40 -3.37
CA ARG A 138 -3.24 -7.94 -3.31
C ARG A 138 -2.86 -7.42 -1.92
N LEU A 139 -3.37 -8.06 -0.85
CA LEU A 139 -3.07 -7.67 0.52
C LEU A 139 -1.59 -7.85 0.84
N TRP A 140 -1.03 -9.02 0.51
CA TRP A 140 0.38 -9.30 0.74
C TRP A 140 1.29 -8.28 0.06
N TRP A 141 1.09 -8.06 -1.23
CA TRP A 141 1.93 -7.15 -1.99
C TRP A 141 1.77 -5.68 -1.59
N ASN A 142 0.57 -5.26 -1.14
CA ASN A 142 0.40 -3.93 -0.55
C ASN A 142 1.21 -3.76 0.74
N LEU A 143 1.22 -4.78 1.62
CA LEU A 143 2.04 -4.76 2.84
C LEU A 143 3.54 -4.74 2.50
N TYR A 144 3.96 -5.52 1.50
CA TYR A 144 5.35 -5.53 1.04
C TYR A 144 5.80 -4.14 0.54
N VAL A 145 5.01 -3.50 -0.31
CA VAL A 145 5.29 -2.14 -0.80
C VAL A 145 5.33 -1.14 0.35
N LEU A 146 4.33 -1.18 1.23
CA LEU A 146 4.22 -0.25 2.35
C LEU A 146 5.41 -0.40 3.32
N ASP A 147 5.83 -1.63 3.63
CA ASP A 147 7.01 -1.91 4.45
C ASP A 147 8.28 -1.26 3.86
N LYS A 148 8.50 -1.38 2.54
CA LYS A 148 9.67 -0.78 1.89
C LYS A 148 9.62 0.76 1.91
N VAL A 149 8.46 1.34 1.65
CA VAL A 149 8.27 2.80 1.66
C VAL A 149 8.52 3.37 3.06
N LEU A 150 7.94 2.74 4.10
CA LEU A 150 8.11 3.17 5.49
C LEU A 150 9.55 2.97 5.98
N ALA A 151 10.19 1.85 5.62
CA ALA A 151 11.59 1.58 5.96
C ALA A 151 12.52 2.63 5.31
N CYS A 152 12.26 3.00 4.06
CA CYS A 152 12.99 4.04 3.35
C CYS A 152 12.84 5.41 4.02
N GLY A 153 11.60 5.83 4.29
CA GLY A 153 11.32 7.12 4.93
C GLY A 153 11.91 7.25 6.34
N LEU A 154 12.00 6.15 7.08
CA LEU A 154 12.56 6.12 8.45
C LEU A 154 14.07 5.79 8.51
N GLY A 155 14.70 5.45 7.39
CA GLY A 155 16.12 5.05 7.33
C GLY A 155 16.43 3.80 8.17
N ARG A 156 15.50 2.86 8.28
CA ARG A 156 15.62 1.65 9.10
C ARG A 156 15.44 0.37 8.28
N PRO A 157 15.84 -0.80 8.83
CA PRO A 157 15.59 -2.08 8.19
C PRO A 157 14.09 -2.33 7.97
N PHE A 158 13.77 -3.02 6.88
CA PHE A 158 12.44 -3.52 6.54
C PHE A 158 12.18 -4.87 7.21
N VAL A 159 10.93 -5.32 7.22
CA VAL A 159 10.48 -6.55 7.90
C VAL A 159 10.23 -7.69 6.91
N LEU A 160 9.63 -7.38 5.75
CA LEU A 160 9.27 -8.38 4.76
C LEU A 160 10.42 -8.58 3.76
N HIS A 161 10.90 -9.81 3.61
CA HIS A 161 12.02 -10.15 2.75
C HIS A 161 11.52 -10.81 1.46
N SER A 162 12.08 -10.40 0.31
CA SER A 162 11.70 -10.93 -0.99
C SER A 162 12.03 -12.42 -1.16
N GLU A 163 13.05 -12.92 -0.46
CA GLU A 163 13.46 -14.31 -0.45
C GLU A 163 12.46 -15.27 0.23
N ASP A 164 11.54 -14.73 1.05
CA ASP A 164 10.51 -15.50 1.75
C ASP A 164 9.16 -15.49 1.00
N ILE A 165 9.13 -15.04 -0.26
CA ILE A 165 7.90 -14.84 -1.01
C ILE A 165 7.80 -15.82 -2.17
N THR A 166 6.71 -16.59 -2.18
CA THR A 166 6.29 -17.41 -3.33
C THR A 166 4.91 -17.00 -3.86
N ALA A 167 4.25 -16.04 -3.20
CA ALA A 167 2.97 -15.49 -3.62
C ALA A 167 3.01 -14.94 -5.05
N ARG A 168 1.99 -15.28 -5.85
CA ARG A 168 1.86 -14.76 -7.21
C ARG A 168 1.51 -13.28 -7.20
N TYR A 169 1.89 -12.57 -8.24
CA TYR A 169 1.44 -11.19 -8.45
C TYR A 169 -0.08 -11.11 -8.63
N PRO A 170 -0.71 -9.97 -8.27
CA PRO A 170 -2.09 -9.69 -8.62
C PRO A 170 -2.35 -9.83 -10.12
N SER A 171 -3.50 -10.42 -10.46
CA SER A 171 -3.84 -10.71 -11.85
C SER A 171 -4.27 -9.44 -12.59
N GLU A 172 -3.64 -9.18 -13.73
CA GLU A 172 -3.99 -8.08 -14.64
C GLU A 172 -5.26 -8.37 -15.48
N ALA A 173 -5.85 -9.56 -15.33
CA ALA A 173 -7.11 -9.92 -16.00
C ALA A 173 -8.36 -9.40 -15.27
N GLU A 174 -8.20 -8.71 -14.14
CA GLU A 174 -9.28 -8.14 -13.36
C GLU A 174 -9.94 -6.94 -14.06
N SER A 175 -11.24 -6.76 -13.82
CA SER A 175 -12.01 -5.65 -14.40
C SER A 175 -11.46 -4.27 -14.05
N ASP A 176 -10.86 -4.13 -12.87
CA ASP A 176 -10.28 -2.89 -12.37
C ASP A 176 -9.15 -2.38 -13.27
N GLU A 177 -8.40 -3.29 -13.93
CA GLU A 177 -7.33 -2.95 -14.88
C GLU A 177 -7.85 -2.17 -16.08
N PHE A 178 -9.07 -2.50 -16.51
CA PHE A 178 -9.67 -1.95 -17.74
C PHE A 178 -10.67 -0.83 -17.46
N GLN A 179 -10.88 -0.46 -16.21
CA GLN A 179 -11.83 0.60 -15.84
C GLN A 179 -11.42 1.93 -16.47
N LEU A 180 -12.39 2.63 -17.03
CA LEU A 180 -12.18 3.96 -17.58
C LEU A 180 -12.35 5.02 -16.49
N LEU A 181 -11.30 5.79 -16.26
CA LEU A 181 -11.30 6.92 -15.34
C LEU A 181 -11.47 8.22 -16.14
N GLN A 182 -12.34 9.08 -15.66
CA GLN A 182 -12.54 10.43 -16.22
C GLN A 182 -12.05 11.46 -15.21
N PHE A 183 -11.19 12.35 -15.68
CA PHE A 183 -10.76 13.49 -14.89
C PHE A 183 -10.64 14.74 -15.74
N ARG A 184 -10.88 15.88 -15.10
CA ARG A 184 -10.76 17.17 -15.76
C ARG A 184 -9.31 17.63 -15.68
N ARG A 185 -8.71 17.93 -16.82
CA ARG A 185 -7.34 18.46 -16.87
C ARG A 185 -7.32 19.88 -16.32
N ALA A 186 -6.40 20.16 -15.38
CA ALA A 186 -6.32 21.45 -14.71
C ALA A 186 -5.88 22.60 -15.64
N SER A 187 -5.18 22.29 -16.75
CA SER A 187 -4.63 23.30 -17.66
C SER A 187 -5.66 23.94 -18.60
N ASP A 188 -6.66 23.20 -19.04
CA ASP A 188 -7.63 23.60 -20.07
C ASP A 188 -9.07 23.22 -19.74
N GLY A 189 -9.29 22.50 -18.64
CA GLY A 189 -10.61 22.03 -18.22
C GLY A 189 -11.18 20.89 -19.06
N GLU A 190 -10.43 20.35 -20.01
CA GLU A 190 -10.87 19.24 -20.86
C GLU A 190 -11.04 17.95 -20.04
N VAL A 191 -12.10 17.20 -20.31
CA VAL A 191 -12.34 15.89 -19.72
C VAL A 191 -11.54 14.83 -20.47
N VAL A 192 -10.57 14.25 -19.81
CA VAL A 192 -9.72 13.20 -20.35
C VAL A 192 -10.17 11.86 -19.80
N THR A 193 -10.38 10.88 -20.68
CA THR A 193 -10.71 9.50 -20.32
C THR A 193 -9.47 8.63 -20.54
N VAL A 194 -9.05 7.92 -19.49
CA VAL A 194 -7.92 7.00 -19.54
C VAL A 194 -8.28 5.66 -18.92
N LYS A 195 -7.60 4.61 -19.34
CA LYS A 195 -7.68 3.31 -18.64
C LYS A 195 -7.01 3.41 -17.28
N SER A 196 -7.56 2.71 -16.30
CA SER A 196 -7.06 2.71 -14.91
C SER A 196 -5.63 2.18 -14.80
N HIS A 197 -5.33 1.04 -15.46
CA HIS A 197 -4.05 0.33 -15.32
C HIS A 197 -3.61 0.18 -13.85
N CYS A 198 -4.57 -0.02 -12.94
CA CYS A 198 -4.27 0.00 -11.52
C CYS A 198 -3.47 -1.22 -11.08
N ILE A 199 -3.69 -2.38 -11.70
CA ILE A 199 -3.02 -3.61 -11.30
C ILE A 199 -1.66 -3.73 -11.99
N SER A 200 -1.57 -3.48 -13.29
CA SER A 200 -0.29 -3.46 -14.00
C SER A 200 0.66 -2.39 -13.44
N GLY A 201 0.14 -1.19 -13.12
CA GLY A 201 0.90 -0.16 -12.42
C GLY A 201 1.35 -0.57 -11.01
N PHE A 202 0.51 -1.29 -10.29
CA PHE A 202 0.87 -1.85 -8.99
C PHE A 202 1.95 -2.94 -9.11
N ASN A 203 1.85 -3.84 -10.09
CA ASN A 203 2.86 -4.86 -10.36
C ASN A 203 4.22 -4.22 -10.71
N LEU A 204 4.23 -3.13 -11.47
CA LEU A 204 5.45 -2.34 -11.70
C LEU A 204 6.01 -1.75 -10.40
N THR A 205 5.16 -1.24 -9.52
CA THR A 205 5.56 -0.72 -8.21
C THR A 205 6.21 -1.81 -7.35
N ILE A 206 5.68 -3.02 -7.37
CA ILE A 206 6.29 -4.17 -6.69
C ILE A 206 7.69 -4.42 -7.27
N GLY A 207 7.84 -4.39 -8.60
CA GLY A 207 9.15 -4.55 -9.27
C GLY A 207 10.17 -3.50 -8.82
N ILE A 208 9.76 -2.25 -8.68
CA ILE A 208 10.61 -1.17 -8.14
C ILE A 208 10.96 -1.43 -6.66
N CYS A 209 10.03 -1.95 -5.87
CA CYS A 209 10.27 -2.27 -4.46
C CYS A 209 11.30 -3.39 -4.26
N PHE A 210 11.50 -4.30 -5.22
CA PHE A 210 12.64 -5.23 -5.17
C PHE A 210 13.98 -4.51 -5.26
N ILE A 211 14.08 -3.50 -6.13
CA ILE A 211 15.30 -2.69 -6.23
C ILE A 211 15.49 -1.86 -4.96
N LEU A 212 14.40 -1.27 -4.44
CA LEU A 212 14.41 -0.52 -3.17
C LEU A 212 14.86 -1.40 -2.00
N GLU A 213 14.42 -2.67 -1.95
CA GLU A 213 14.87 -3.63 -0.94
C GLU A 213 16.38 -3.81 -0.95
N GLU A 214 16.99 -3.95 -2.11
CA GLU A 214 18.45 -4.07 -2.23
C GLU A 214 19.16 -2.78 -1.77
N VAL A 215 18.61 -1.61 -2.10
CA VAL A 215 19.11 -0.32 -1.60
C VAL A 215 19.04 -0.27 -0.07
N LEU A 216 17.89 -0.61 0.51
CA LEU A 216 17.68 -0.62 1.96
C LEU A 216 18.60 -1.64 2.66
N ARG A 217 18.76 -2.81 2.07
CA ARG A 217 19.67 -3.85 2.59
C ARG A 217 21.12 -3.34 2.61
N ALA A 218 21.52 -2.60 1.60
CA ALA A 218 22.84 -2.00 1.53
C ALA A 218 23.02 -0.82 2.50
N THR A 219 22.01 0.04 2.67
CA THR A 219 22.13 1.31 3.38
C THR A 219 21.64 1.27 4.83
N CYS A 220 20.65 0.46 5.17
CA CYS A 220 20.03 0.43 6.49
C CYS A 220 20.59 -0.66 7.41
N SER A 221 21.16 -1.75 6.86
CA SER A 221 21.79 -2.80 7.66
C SER A 221 23.08 -2.27 8.33
N VAL A 222 23.27 -2.59 9.62
CA VAL A 222 24.43 -2.20 10.39
C VAL A 222 25.74 -2.73 9.76
N THR A 223 25.73 -4.01 9.36
CA THR A 223 26.89 -4.67 8.75
C THR A 223 27.22 -4.08 7.37
N SER A 224 26.20 -3.75 6.57
CA SER A 224 26.38 -3.17 5.26
C SER A 224 26.92 -1.73 5.35
N LYS A 225 26.42 -0.92 6.30
CA LYS A 225 26.96 0.43 6.57
C LYS A 225 28.45 0.36 6.88
N GLN A 226 28.86 -0.58 7.72
CA GLN A 226 30.29 -0.75 8.07
C GLN A 226 31.14 -1.19 6.86
N ARG A 227 30.59 -2.01 5.97
CA ARG A 227 31.27 -2.44 4.73
C ARG A 227 31.42 -1.29 3.76
N ILE A 228 30.34 -0.55 3.50
CA ILE A 228 30.35 0.62 2.60
C ILE A 228 31.36 1.67 3.07
N CYS A 229 31.46 1.93 4.37
CA CYS A 229 32.45 2.86 4.92
C CYS A 229 33.91 2.39 4.74
N LYS A 230 34.14 1.07 4.56
CA LYS A 230 35.49 0.50 4.44
C LYS A 230 35.92 0.31 2.99
N ASP A 231 34.99 0.10 2.09
CA ASP A 231 35.24 -0.22 0.69
C ASP A 231 34.37 0.69 -0.21
N PHE A 232 34.91 1.87 -0.51
CA PHE A 232 34.22 2.85 -1.33
C PHE A 232 34.06 2.38 -2.78
N GLU A 233 35.00 1.62 -3.30
CA GLU A 233 34.95 1.15 -4.69
C GLU A 233 33.83 0.13 -4.89
N ALA A 234 33.67 -0.82 -3.97
CA ALA A 234 32.55 -1.77 -3.96
C ALA A 234 31.20 -1.07 -3.75
N ALA A 235 31.14 -0.04 -2.91
CA ALA A 235 29.92 0.74 -2.70
C ALA A 235 29.51 1.50 -3.96
N GLU A 236 30.45 2.11 -4.67
CA GLU A 236 30.19 2.81 -5.92
C GLU A 236 29.76 1.87 -7.04
N ALA A 237 30.39 0.70 -7.17
CA ALA A 237 29.96 -0.33 -8.11
C ALA A 237 28.52 -0.80 -7.87
N LEU A 238 28.13 -0.99 -6.59
CA LEU A 238 26.76 -1.33 -6.21
C LEU A 238 25.81 -0.19 -6.59
N ARG A 239 26.14 1.06 -6.28
CA ARG A 239 25.33 2.23 -6.64
C ARG A 239 25.07 2.30 -8.13
N MET A 240 26.13 2.14 -8.94
CA MET A 240 26.00 2.14 -10.41
C MET A 240 25.13 1.02 -10.94
N SER A 241 25.26 -0.17 -10.38
CA SER A 241 24.43 -1.33 -10.74
C SER A 241 22.95 -1.09 -10.45
N LEU A 242 22.64 -0.59 -9.24
CA LEU A 242 21.26 -0.29 -8.84
C LEU A 242 20.67 0.86 -9.66
N TRP A 243 21.47 1.87 -9.97
CA TRP A 243 21.05 2.96 -10.84
C TRP A 243 20.72 2.50 -12.26
N GLY A 244 21.55 1.64 -12.85
CA GLY A 244 21.29 1.06 -14.17
C GLY A 244 19.97 0.26 -14.20
N ARG A 245 19.66 -0.49 -13.14
CA ARG A 245 18.41 -1.22 -13.02
C ARG A 245 17.19 -0.30 -12.91
N LEU A 246 17.31 0.79 -12.12
CA LEU A 246 16.26 1.82 -12.02
C LEU A 246 16.00 2.49 -13.37
N GLN A 247 17.07 2.83 -14.12
CA GLN A 247 16.92 3.38 -15.47
C GLN A 247 16.21 2.39 -16.41
N SER A 248 16.58 1.12 -16.39
CA SER A 248 15.90 0.08 -17.18
C SER A 248 14.42 -0.06 -16.87
N CYS A 249 14.04 -0.01 -15.57
CA CYS A 249 12.63 0.01 -15.15
C CYS A 249 11.91 1.26 -15.66
N ASN A 250 12.53 2.43 -15.59
CA ASN A 250 11.95 3.67 -16.09
C ASN A 250 11.72 3.63 -17.60
N ASP A 251 12.66 3.06 -18.35
CA ASP A 251 12.55 2.88 -19.81
C ASP A 251 11.46 1.89 -20.18
N GLU A 252 11.28 0.84 -19.38
CA GLU A 252 10.20 -0.13 -19.56
C GLU A 252 8.84 0.49 -19.28
N MET A 253 8.70 1.25 -18.19
CA MET A 253 7.48 2.02 -17.90
C MET A 253 7.16 3.03 -19.00
N SER A 254 8.17 3.70 -19.56
CA SER A 254 8.00 4.66 -20.65
C SER A 254 7.55 4.02 -21.96
N ARG A 255 7.89 2.74 -22.17
CA ARG A 255 7.47 1.95 -23.33
C ARG A 255 6.11 1.29 -23.14
N SER A 256 5.73 1.00 -21.89
CA SER A 256 4.44 0.42 -21.58
C SER A 256 3.33 1.45 -21.72
N ALA A 257 2.10 0.99 -22.04
CA ALA A 257 0.93 1.86 -22.18
C ALA A 257 0.39 2.38 -20.82
N VAL A 258 1.09 2.13 -19.72
CA VAL A 258 0.67 2.43 -18.33
C VAL A 258 0.81 3.92 -17.98
N GLY A 259 1.07 4.79 -18.94
CA GLY A 259 1.23 6.22 -18.66
C GLY A 259 0.53 7.11 -19.65
N LEU A 260 0.17 8.31 -19.19
CA LEU A 260 -0.34 9.40 -20.04
C LEU A 260 0.84 10.14 -20.68
N ARG A 261 0.88 10.17 -21.99
CA ARG A 261 1.75 11.09 -22.73
C ARG A 261 1.04 12.44 -22.86
N THR A 262 1.42 13.40 -22.04
CA THR A 262 1.01 14.79 -22.16
C THR A 262 2.21 15.64 -22.58
N ASN A 263 2.10 16.35 -23.70
CA ASN A 263 3.14 17.25 -24.24
C ASN A 263 4.52 16.59 -24.44
N GLY A 264 4.54 15.31 -24.85
CA GLY A 264 5.78 14.57 -25.05
C GLY A 264 6.46 14.05 -23.79
N GLN A 265 5.96 14.39 -22.61
CA GLN A 265 6.44 13.86 -21.34
C GLN A 265 5.53 12.71 -20.86
N PHE A 266 6.16 11.64 -20.44
CA PHE A 266 5.47 10.52 -19.78
C PHE A 266 5.12 10.91 -18.35
N ARG A 267 3.84 10.76 -17.98
CA ARG A 267 3.39 10.87 -16.59
C ARG A 267 2.70 9.58 -16.20
N PRO A 268 3.24 8.86 -15.24
CA PRO A 268 2.56 7.65 -14.73
C PRO A 268 1.21 8.03 -14.12
N VAL A 269 0.18 7.25 -14.43
CA VAL A 269 -1.16 7.44 -13.87
C VAL A 269 -1.21 7.06 -12.39
N VAL A 270 -0.23 6.29 -11.92
CA VAL A 270 -0.20 5.74 -10.58
C VAL A 270 0.61 6.61 -9.63
N PRO A 271 -0.02 7.20 -8.60
CA PRO A 271 0.65 8.05 -7.59
C PRO A 271 1.89 7.45 -6.92
N PRO A 272 1.99 6.12 -6.65
CA PRO A 272 3.14 5.54 -5.96
C PRO A 272 4.48 5.76 -6.66
N VAL A 273 4.49 5.82 -7.99
CA VAL A 273 5.73 6.04 -8.76
C VAL A 273 6.25 7.47 -8.58
N ALA A 274 5.36 8.45 -8.45
CA ALA A 274 5.74 9.83 -8.16
C ALA A 274 6.34 9.96 -6.75
N ILE A 275 5.82 9.21 -5.77
CA ILE A 275 6.35 9.14 -4.41
C ILE A 275 7.76 8.54 -4.43
N MET A 276 7.99 7.46 -5.17
CA MET A 276 9.31 6.83 -5.26
C MET A 276 10.33 7.71 -5.99
N ASN A 277 9.94 8.43 -7.04
CA ASN A 277 10.82 9.39 -7.71
C ASN A 277 11.20 10.55 -6.79
N SER A 278 10.30 11.01 -5.91
CA SER A 278 10.62 12.04 -4.92
C SER A 278 11.52 11.52 -3.79
N MET A 279 11.48 10.23 -3.48
CA MET A 279 12.33 9.61 -2.45
C MET A 279 13.76 9.35 -2.93
N VAL A 280 13.97 9.13 -4.21
CA VAL A 280 15.31 8.92 -4.79
C VAL A 280 16.10 10.23 -4.92
N GLY A 281 15.44 11.39 -4.73
CA GLY A 281 16.05 12.70 -4.39
C GLY A 281 17.30 13.11 -5.16
N HIS A 282 17.41 12.80 -6.45
CA HIS A 282 18.47 13.36 -7.29
C HIS A 282 17.85 14.02 -8.51
N ASN A 283 17.82 15.34 -8.46
CA ASN A 283 17.95 16.09 -9.70
C ASN A 283 19.33 15.71 -10.28
N PRO A 284 19.40 15.26 -11.54
CA PRO A 284 20.69 15.15 -12.20
C PRO A 284 21.36 16.52 -12.12
N PRO A 285 22.70 16.59 -11.94
CA PRO A 285 23.36 17.87 -12.05
C PRO A 285 23.03 18.49 -13.40
N ASP A 286 22.58 19.75 -13.37
CA ASP A 286 22.42 20.55 -14.56
C ASP A 286 23.79 20.63 -15.25
N ASP A 287 23.91 20.05 -16.44
CA ASP A 287 25.02 20.26 -17.37
C ASP A 287 24.81 21.58 -18.16
#